data_7c5a237bd32db4f151de91e82f34f8c9
#
_entry.id   7c5a237bd32db4f151de91e82f34f8c9
#
_cell.length_a   1.000
_cell.length_b   1.000
_cell.length_c   1.000
_cell.angle_alpha   90.00
_cell.angle_beta   90.00
_cell.angle_gamma   90.00
#
_symmetry.space_group_name_H-M   'P 1'
#
loop_
_entity.id
_entity.type
_entity.pdbx_description
1 polymer ?
#
loop_
_entity_poly.entity_id
_entity_poly.type
_entity_poly.pdbx_seq_one_letter_code
_entity_poly.pdbx_strand_id
1 'polypeptide(L)'
;EKKAVGYFYHTTAECTFNMGREKRNYWHRYSTFCAAAGDLDLFLIAGPSIREVVERYTDLTGKAVMLPKGALGYLGSSMYYPELPKDSDDAVLDFIDTTREEGIPADGFQLSSGYCAVETEEGIKRCSFTWNYDRFKDPAGWFAQMKKRGIVVSPNIKPGMLLVHPLLQEMEDKDMFVKDSTEEKPGIGTWWGGKGYFVDYTKESTRKHWKEYITENLLKYGCESIWNDNCEYDSMVDKDCRVYFEGKGSTIGTMKPVMSNLMCQLSNEAIEEYDPNCRPFSVCRSG
;
A
#
# COMPACT_ATOMS: atom_id res chain seq x y z
N GLU A 1 -21.99 -23.79 16.77
CA GLU A 1 -22.27 -22.90 15.63
C GLU A 1 -23.39 -23.47 14.78
N LYS A 2 -24.66 -23.21 15.19
CA LYS A 2 -25.81 -23.73 14.46
C LYS A 2 -26.35 -22.76 13.40
N LYS A 3 -25.93 -21.48 13.44
CA LYS A 3 -26.33 -20.43 12.50
C LYS A 3 -25.26 -19.38 12.44
N ALA A 4 -24.96 -18.91 11.24
CA ALA A 4 -24.04 -17.79 11.00
C ALA A 4 -24.81 -16.60 10.41
N VAL A 5 -24.48 -15.40 10.89
CA VAL A 5 -24.96 -14.12 10.35
C VAL A 5 -23.78 -13.17 10.26
N GLY A 6 -23.61 -12.53 9.10
CA GLY A 6 -22.65 -11.46 8.90
C GLY A 6 -23.32 -10.10 9.10
N TYR A 7 -22.59 -9.18 9.69
CA TYR A 7 -22.93 -7.76 9.77
C TYR A 7 -21.84 -6.99 9.02
N PHE A 8 -22.20 -6.36 7.92
CA PHE A 8 -21.28 -5.51 7.17
C PHE A 8 -21.73 -4.06 7.31
N TYR A 9 -20.96 -3.29 8.04
CA TYR A 9 -21.14 -1.84 8.20
C TYR A 9 -20.36 -1.14 7.09
N HIS A 10 -21.07 -0.63 6.10
CA HIS A 10 -20.50 0.03 4.94
C HIS A 10 -20.17 1.49 5.26
N THR A 11 -19.04 1.71 5.89
CA THR A 11 -18.55 3.04 6.25
C THR A 11 -17.03 3.10 6.14
N THR A 12 -16.49 4.26 5.81
CA THR A 12 -15.06 4.58 5.81
C THR A 12 -14.63 5.36 7.05
N ALA A 13 -15.58 5.76 7.90
CA ALA A 13 -15.30 6.47 9.14
C ALA A 13 -14.65 5.56 10.18
N GLU A 14 -13.95 6.16 11.14
CA GLU A 14 -13.42 5.45 12.30
C GLU A 14 -14.55 4.77 13.07
N CYS A 15 -14.41 3.47 13.33
CA CYS A 15 -15.41 2.65 13.97
C CYS A 15 -14.90 1.99 15.25
N THR A 16 -15.80 1.87 16.22
CA THR A 16 -15.55 1.12 17.45
C THR A 16 -16.55 -0.02 17.58
N PHE A 17 -16.03 -1.24 17.76
CA PHE A 17 -16.85 -2.44 18.02
C PHE A 17 -16.65 -2.89 19.46
N ASN A 18 -17.76 -3.14 20.17
CA ASN A 18 -17.75 -3.85 21.45
C ASN A 18 -18.53 -5.16 21.27
N MET A 19 -17.83 -6.28 21.32
CA MET A 19 -18.41 -7.62 21.07
C MET A 19 -18.77 -8.34 22.38
N GLY A 20 -19.49 -7.66 23.28
CA GLY A 20 -19.97 -8.22 24.54
C GLY A 20 -18.95 -8.17 25.68
N ARG A 21 -17.96 -7.29 25.63
CA ARG A 21 -17.00 -7.03 26.70
C ARG A 21 -17.66 -6.32 27.88
N GLU A 22 -18.52 -5.34 27.60
CA GLU A 22 -19.20 -4.55 28.62
C GLU A 22 -20.36 -5.31 29.25
N LYS A 23 -20.51 -5.14 30.55
CA LYS A 23 -21.57 -5.69 31.37
C LYS A 23 -22.03 -4.61 32.36
N ARG A 24 -23.33 -4.40 32.42
CA ARG A 24 -23.95 -3.54 33.42
C ARG A 24 -24.81 -4.35 34.38
N ASN A 25 -25.04 -3.84 35.59
CA ASN A 25 -25.80 -4.55 36.64
C ASN A 25 -27.20 -4.96 36.22
N TYR A 26 -27.85 -4.20 35.36
CA TYR A 26 -29.25 -4.42 34.93
C TYR A 26 -29.38 -4.98 33.50
N TRP A 27 -28.25 -5.14 32.78
CA TRP A 27 -28.25 -5.57 31.38
C TRP A 27 -27.33 -6.76 31.19
N HIS A 28 -27.76 -7.71 30.40
CA HIS A 28 -26.88 -8.78 29.93
C HIS A 28 -25.78 -8.20 29.05
N ARG A 29 -24.80 -9.03 28.69
CA ARG A 29 -23.77 -8.64 27.70
C ARG A 29 -24.45 -8.23 26.40
N TYR A 30 -23.98 -7.14 25.82
CA TYR A 30 -24.47 -6.59 24.56
C TYR A 30 -23.29 -6.23 23.65
N SER A 31 -23.57 -6.20 22.36
CA SER A 31 -22.63 -5.71 21.36
C SER A 31 -23.02 -4.32 20.91
N THR A 32 -22.04 -3.45 20.71
CA THR A 32 -22.24 -2.11 20.17
C THR A 32 -21.38 -1.87 18.96
N PHE A 33 -21.88 -1.05 18.06
CA PHE A 33 -21.16 -0.46 16.96
C PHE A 33 -21.31 1.06 17.06
N CYS A 34 -20.21 1.79 16.95
CA CYS A 34 -20.17 3.25 16.88
C CYS A 34 -19.30 3.65 15.70
N ALA A 35 -19.81 4.57 14.87
CA ALA A 35 -19.04 5.24 13.83
C ALA A 35 -18.86 6.72 14.20
N ALA A 36 -17.69 7.28 13.93
CA ALA A 36 -17.38 8.68 14.24
C ALA A 36 -18.14 9.67 13.34
N ALA A 37 -18.57 9.25 12.15
CA ALA A 37 -19.27 10.08 11.17
C ALA A 37 -20.09 9.22 10.19
N GLY A 38 -20.95 9.87 9.41
CA GLY A 38 -21.72 9.24 8.34
C GLY A 38 -23.04 8.65 8.81
N ASP A 39 -23.81 8.12 7.85
CA ASP A 39 -25.06 7.44 8.07
C ASP A 39 -24.82 5.95 8.39
N LEU A 40 -25.85 5.30 8.93
CA LEU A 40 -25.83 3.86 9.15
C LEU A 40 -26.24 3.12 7.86
N ASP A 41 -25.25 2.58 7.15
CA ASP A 41 -25.47 1.67 6.05
C ASP A 41 -25.03 0.26 6.47
N LEU A 42 -26.02 -0.63 6.72
CA LEU A 42 -25.81 -1.94 7.32
C LEU A 42 -26.40 -3.03 6.44
N PHE A 43 -25.55 -3.99 6.05
CA PHE A 43 -25.97 -5.22 5.39
C PHE A 43 -26.01 -6.37 6.38
N LEU A 44 -27.18 -7.04 6.47
CA LEU A 44 -27.34 -8.29 7.19
C LEU A 44 -27.20 -9.45 6.20
N ILE A 45 -26.17 -10.26 6.40
CA ILE A 45 -25.83 -11.36 5.50
C ILE A 45 -26.19 -12.66 6.20
N ALA A 46 -27.33 -13.22 5.85
CA ALA A 46 -27.79 -14.49 6.39
C ALA A 46 -27.06 -15.67 5.72
N GLY A 47 -26.75 -16.69 6.48
CA GLY A 47 -26.25 -17.96 5.99
C GLY A 47 -26.55 -19.07 6.97
N PRO A 48 -26.64 -20.35 6.59
CA PRO A 48 -26.57 -21.41 7.58
C PRO A 48 -25.14 -21.57 8.14
N SER A 49 -24.09 -21.27 7.35
CA SER A 49 -22.69 -21.40 7.77
C SER A 49 -21.88 -20.12 7.53
N ILE A 50 -20.69 -20.03 8.14
CA ILE A 50 -19.75 -18.94 7.93
C ILE A 50 -19.31 -18.91 6.45
N ARG A 51 -19.14 -20.07 5.81
CA ARG A 51 -18.75 -20.14 4.40
C ARG A 51 -19.74 -19.39 3.51
N GLU A 52 -21.03 -19.64 3.64
CA GLU A 52 -22.06 -18.98 2.83
C GLU A 52 -22.16 -17.49 3.14
N VAL A 53 -21.93 -17.07 4.40
CA VAL A 53 -21.84 -15.66 4.76
C VAL A 53 -20.68 -14.99 4.01
N VAL A 54 -19.50 -15.62 3.99
CA VAL A 54 -18.32 -15.10 3.27
C VAL A 54 -18.56 -15.08 1.76
N GLU A 55 -19.16 -16.14 1.19
CA GLU A 55 -19.50 -16.20 -0.24
C GLU A 55 -20.42 -15.03 -0.63
N ARG A 56 -21.48 -14.77 0.12
CA ARG A 56 -22.42 -13.66 -0.11
C ARG A 56 -21.78 -12.29 0.12
N TYR A 57 -20.92 -12.17 1.14
CA TYR A 57 -20.16 -10.95 1.37
C TYR A 57 -19.27 -10.62 0.18
N THR A 58 -18.55 -11.61 -0.34
CA THR A 58 -17.66 -11.42 -1.50
C THR A 58 -18.42 -11.27 -2.82
N ASP A 59 -19.68 -11.76 -2.93
CA ASP A 59 -20.55 -11.44 -4.06
C ASP A 59 -20.95 -9.97 -4.05
N LEU A 60 -21.10 -9.37 -2.87
CA LEU A 60 -21.41 -7.94 -2.71
C LEU A 60 -20.18 -7.03 -2.91
N THR A 61 -19.04 -7.42 -2.36
CA THR A 61 -17.85 -6.55 -2.25
C THR A 61 -16.76 -6.86 -3.26
N GLY A 62 -16.89 -7.93 -4.01
CA GLY A 62 -15.89 -8.42 -4.97
C GLY A 62 -15.14 -9.65 -4.46
N LYS A 63 -14.76 -10.50 -5.39
CA LYS A 63 -13.94 -11.70 -5.12
C LYS A 63 -12.47 -11.33 -5.05
N ALA A 64 -11.70 -12.13 -4.31
CA ALA A 64 -10.25 -12.03 -4.32
C ALA A 64 -9.68 -12.24 -5.73
N VAL A 65 -8.65 -11.48 -6.08
CA VAL A 65 -7.94 -11.64 -7.35
C VAL A 65 -7.23 -13.00 -7.43
N MET A 66 -7.05 -13.50 -8.63
CA MET A 66 -6.25 -14.71 -8.85
C MET A 66 -4.78 -14.37 -8.79
N LEU A 67 -4.11 -14.73 -7.69
CA LEU A 67 -2.69 -14.47 -7.50
C LEU A 67 -1.81 -15.31 -8.45
N PRO A 68 -0.63 -14.82 -8.87
CA PRO A 68 0.38 -15.65 -9.51
C PRO A 68 0.93 -16.68 -8.52
N LYS A 69 1.44 -17.82 -9.01
CA LYS A 69 1.93 -18.91 -8.13
C LYS A 69 3.03 -18.43 -7.17
N GLY A 70 3.94 -17.60 -7.62
CA GLY A 70 5.02 -17.04 -6.79
C GLY A 70 4.52 -16.25 -5.57
N ALA A 71 3.33 -15.66 -5.65
CA ALA A 71 2.73 -14.95 -4.52
C ALA A 71 2.21 -15.88 -3.40
N LEU A 72 2.11 -17.18 -3.66
CA LEU A 72 1.66 -18.20 -2.69
C LEU A 72 2.83 -18.87 -1.96
N GLY A 73 4.05 -18.61 -2.36
CA GLY A 73 5.26 -19.18 -1.78
C GLY A 73 5.90 -18.27 -0.72
N TYR A 74 7.15 -18.58 -0.39
CA TYR A 74 7.92 -17.77 0.55
C TYR A 74 8.41 -16.47 -0.12
N LEU A 75 8.01 -15.36 0.45
CA LEU A 75 8.44 -14.02 0.04
C LEU A 75 9.44 -13.50 1.07
N GLY A 76 10.72 -13.60 0.77
CA GLY A 76 11.80 -13.08 1.61
C GLY A 76 11.76 -11.55 1.70
N SER A 77 12.27 -11.01 2.79
CA SER A 77 12.50 -9.57 2.93
C SER A 77 13.65 -9.32 3.87
N SER A 78 14.41 -8.27 3.61
CA SER A 78 15.47 -7.82 4.50
C SER A 78 15.67 -6.32 4.33
N MET A 79 15.91 -5.63 5.43
CA MET A 79 16.42 -4.24 5.39
C MET A 79 17.94 -4.21 5.22
N TYR A 80 18.65 -5.25 5.68
CA TYR A 80 20.11 -5.28 5.69
C TYR A 80 20.72 -5.19 4.29
N TYR A 81 20.35 -6.13 3.39
CA TYR A 81 20.96 -6.21 2.06
C TYR A 81 20.69 -4.98 1.18
N PRO A 82 19.45 -4.47 1.06
CA PRO A 82 19.19 -3.26 0.27
C PRO A 82 19.77 -1.98 0.85
N GLU A 83 20.25 -1.99 2.10
CA GLU A 83 20.80 -0.81 2.78
C GLU A 83 22.33 -0.83 2.91
N LEU A 84 23.01 -1.79 2.32
CA LEU A 84 24.46 -1.76 2.20
C LEU A 84 24.90 -0.46 1.49
N PRO A 85 26.06 0.10 1.83
CA PRO A 85 26.52 1.35 1.20
C PRO A 85 26.64 1.26 -0.32
N LYS A 86 26.95 0.08 -0.85
CA LYS A 86 27.08 -0.25 -2.28
C LYS A 86 26.84 -1.73 -2.51
N ASP A 87 26.69 -2.13 -3.77
CA ASP A 87 26.61 -3.54 -4.20
C ASP A 87 25.48 -4.31 -3.52
N SER A 88 24.37 -3.63 -3.20
CA SER A 88 23.18 -4.25 -2.62
C SER A 88 22.49 -5.21 -3.59
N ASP A 89 22.58 -4.92 -4.88
CA ASP A 89 22.11 -5.77 -5.97
C ASP A 89 22.76 -7.17 -5.92
N ASP A 90 24.10 -7.23 -5.85
CA ASP A 90 24.86 -8.47 -5.75
C ASP A 90 24.53 -9.20 -4.42
N ALA A 91 24.48 -8.48 -3.30
CA ALA A 91 24.19 -9.06 -1.99
C ALA A 91 22.79 -9.72 -1.90
N VAL A 92 21.78 -9.17 -2.57
CA VAL A 92 20.45 -9.81 -2.65
C VAL A 92 20.48 -11.04 -3.55
N LEU A 93 21.21 -10.99 -4.67
CA LEU A 93 21.39 -12.17 -5.53
C LEU A 93 22.07 -13.32 -4.78
N ASP A 94 23.15 -13.03 -4.05
CA ASP A 94 23.87 -14.00 -3.23
C ASP A 94 22.96 -14.60 -2.13
N PHE A 95 22.13 -13.78 -1.51
CA PHE A 95 21.13 -14.27 -0.54
C PHE A 95 20.18 -15.28 -1.18
N ILE A 96 19.65 -14.99 -2.36
CA ILE A 96 18.74 -15.90 -3.08
C ILE A 96 19.46 -17.18 -3.49
N ASP A 97 20.68 -17.08 -3.98
CA ASP A 97 21.46 -18.26 -4.38
C ASP A 97 21.79 -19.12 -3.15
N THR A 98 22.16 -18.53 -2.01
CA THR A 98 22.37 -19.25 -0.74
C THR A 98 21.10 -19.97 -0.27
N THR A 99 19.90 -19.34 -0.33
CA THR A 99 18.66 -20.03 0.05
C THR A 99 18.41 -21.30 -0.79
N ARG A 100 18.78 -21.28 -2.06
CA ARG A 100 18.66 -22.43 -2.95
C ARG A 100 19.67 -23.52 -2.65
N GLU A 101 20.92 -23.16 -2.42
CA GLU A 101 21.98 -24.10 -2.03
C GLU A 101 21.63 -24.84 -0.74
N GLU A 102 20.99 -24.15 0.21
CA GLU A 102 20.50 -24.72 1.46
C GLU A 102 19.15 -25.46 1.33
N GLY A 103 18.60 -25.54 0.12
CA GLY A 103 17.34 -26.24 -0.15
C GLY A 103 16.09 -25.52 0.40
N ILE A 104 16.19 -24.22 0.68
CA ILE A 104 15.08 -23.39 1.17
C ILE A 104 14.31 -22.82 -0.05
N PRO A 105 13.04 -23.20 -0.25
CA PRO A 105 12.26 -22.65 -1.35
C PRO A 105 11.99 -21.16 -1.13
N ALA A 106 12.27 -20.34 -2.14
CA ALA A 106 11.94 -18.92 -2.17
C ALA A 106 11.32 -18.58 -3.53
N ASP A 107 10.22 -17.86 -3.52
CA ASP A 107 9.44 -17.48 -4.70
C ASP A 107 9.42 -15.98 -4.95
N GLY A 108 9.73 -15.17 -3.95
CA GLY A 108 9.75 -13.74 -4.07
C GLY A 108 10.69 -13.05 -3.09
N PHE A 109 10.97 -11.78 -3.39
CA PHE A 109 11.73 -10.89 -2.53
C PHE A 109 11.05 -9.53 -2.44
N GLN A 110 10.64 -9.15 -1.23
CA GLN A 110 10.08 -7.82 -0.96
C GLN A 110 11.24 -6.86 -0.72
N LEU A 111 11.50 -6.03 -1.71
CA LEU A 111 12.63 -5.11 -1.71
C LEU A 111 12.31 -3.88 -0.84
N SER A 112 12.96 -3.80 0.32
CA SER A 112 12.80 -2.67 1.23
C SER A 112 13.34 -1.37 0.62
N SER A 113 12.92 -0.23 1.16
CA SER A 113 13.16 1.11 0.60
C SER A 113 14.62 1.57 0.57
N GLY A 114 15.58 0.71 0.94
CA GLY A 114 17.01 0.99 0.79
C GLY A 114 17.43 1.21 -0.66
N TYR A 115 16.75 0.61 -1.64
CA TYR A 115 17.02 0.78 -3.06
C TYR A 115 16.81 2.21 -3.56
N CYS A 116 15.87 2.96 -2.94
CA CYS A 116 15.52 4.33 -3.29
C CYS A 116 16.08 5.37 -2.31
N ALA A 117 17.21 5.06 -1.70
CA ALA A 117 17.91 5.97 -0.80
C ALA A 117 18.62 7.08 -1.56
N VAL A 118 18.38 8.33 -1.17
CA VAL A 118 18.97 9.55 -1.76
C VAL A 118 19.71 10.31 -0.67
N GLU A 119 20.91 10.80 -0.98
CA GLU A 119 21.62 11.75 -0.13
C GLU A 119 20.96 13.12 -0.22
N THR A 120 20.63 13.69 0.95
CA THR A 120 20.04 15.02 1.07
C THR A 120 20.78 15.83 2.14
N GLU A 121 20.48 17.12 2.24
CA GLU A 121 21.02 17.99 3.31
C GLU A 121 20.64 17.47 4.73
N GLU A 122 19.56 16.71 4.84
CA GLU A 122 19.10 16.09 6.10
C GLU A 122 19.65 14.66 6.30
N GLY A 123 20.63 14.22 5.51
CA GLY A 123 21.15 12.87 5.48
C GLY A 123 20.44 11.96 4.47
N ILE A 124 20.66 10.66 4.59
CA ILE A 124 20.10 9.67 3.66
C ILE A 124 18.59 9.51 3.91
N LYS A 125 17.80 9.74 2.88
CA LYS A 125 16.33 9.63 2.89
C LYS A 125 15.86 8.60 1.86
N ARG A 126 14.67 7.99 2.12
CA ARG A 126 14.03 7.04 1.19
C ARG A 126 13.01 7.80 0.35
N CYS A 127 13.26 7.86 -0.95
CA CYS A 127 12.46 8.62 -1.92
C CYS A 127 11.90 7.66 -2.97
N SER A 128 10.63 7.26 -2.84
CA SER A 128 9.97 6.38 -3.81
C SER A 128 10.15 6.90 -5.25
N PHE A 129 10.22 5.97 -6.22
CA PHE A 129 10.45 6.30 -7.64
C PHE A 129 11.84 6.86 -7.96
N THR A 130 12.81 6.67 -7.08
CA THR A 130 14.23 6.90 -7.36
C THR A 130 15.02 5.60 -7.24
N TRP A 131 16.25 5.60 -7.75
CA TRP A 131 17.17 4.48 -7.58
C TRP A 131 18.51 5.00 -7.04
N ASN A 132 19.08 4.28 -6.08
CA ASN A 132 20.45 4.48 -5.64
C ASN A 132 21.37 3.59 -6.49
N TYR A 133 22.05 4.18 -7.45
CA TYR A 133 22.88 3.44 -8.41
C TYR A 133 24.21 2.94 -7.82
N ASP A 134 24.63 3.40 -6.63
CA ASP A 134 25.75 2.79 -5.91
C ASP A 134 25.34 1.44 -5.30
N ARG A 135 24.04 1.29 -4.97
CA ARG A 135 23.44 0.09 -4.38
C ARG A 135 22.91 -0.88 -5.44
N PHE A 136 22.30 -0.34 -6.48
CA PHE A 136 21.70 -1.07 -7.61
C PHE A 136 22.20 -0.45 -8.90
N LYS A 137 23.34 -0.94 -9.40
CA LYS A 137 24.08 -0.35 -10.53
C LYS A 137 23.30 -0.38 -11.83
N ASP A 138 22.60 -1.48 -12.07
CA ASP A 138 21.73 -1.74 -13.21
C ASP A 138 20.42 -2.38 -12.74
N PRO A 139 19.42 -1.58 -12.35
CA PRO A 139 18.14 -2.13 -11.90
C PRO A 139 17.49 -3.08 -12.91
N ALA A 140 17.54 -2.77 -14.20
CA ALA A 140 16.93 -3.61 -15.23
C ALA A 140 17.64 -4.97 -15.36
N GLY A 141 18.95 -4.98 -15.39
CA GLY A 141 19.74 -6.20 -15.38
C GLY A 141 19.53 -7.01 -14.11
N TRP A 142 19.39 -6.36 -12.98
CA TRP A 142 19.13 -7.00 -11.70
C TRP A 142 17.73 -7.66 -11.66
N PHE A 143 16.66 -6.98 -12.10
CA PHE A 143 15.34 -7.60 -12.22
C PHE A 143 15.36 -8.82 -13.16
N ALA A 144 16.07 -8.71 -14.29
CA ALA A 144 16.23 -9.84 -15.20
C ALA A 144 16.93 -11.03 -14.54
N GLN A 145 17.93 -10.78 -13.68
CA GLN A 145 18.61 -11.82 -12.91
C GLN A 145 17.70 -12.46 -11.85
N MET A 146 16.88 -11.68 -11.15
CA MET A 146 15.90 -12.19 -10.20
C MET A 146 14.83 -13.03 -10.92
N LYS A 147 14.30 -12.54 -12.04
CA LYS A 147 13.35 -13.27 -12.88
C LYS A 147 13.92 -14.60 -13.41
N LYS A 148 15.18 -14.62 -13.85
CA LYS A 148 15.88 -15.86 -14.25
C LYS A 148 15.96 -16.89 -13.12
N ARG A 149 16.04 -16.41 -11.88
CA ARG A 149 15.97 -17.24 -10.67
C ARG A 149 14.53 -17.57 -10.27
N GLY A 150 13.51 -17.19 -11.02
CA GLY A 150 12.10 -17.40 -10.70
C GLY A 150 11.64 -16.64 -9.45
N ILE A 151 12.30 -15.54 -9.11
CA ILE A 151 11.98 -14.70 -7.97
C ILE A 151 11.18 -13.48 -8.43
N VAL A 152 9.98 -13.31 -7.90
CA VAL A 152 9.18 -12.10 -8.05
C VAL A 152 9.66 -11.05 -7.06
N VAL A 153 9.96 -9.85 -7.55
CA VAL A 153 10.43 -8.75 -6.69
C VAL A 153 9.36 -7.69 -6.54
N SER A 154 9.08 -7.30 -5.30
CA SER A 154 8.12 -6.26 -4.95
C SER A 154 8.85 -5.05 -4.31
N PRO A 155 9.21 -4.01 -5.09
CA PRO A 155 9.79 -2.81 -4.54
C PRO A 155 8.82 -2.06 -3.64
N ASN A 156 9.34 -1.57 -2.51
CA ASN A 156 8.59 -0.77 -1.54
C ASN A 156 8.34 0.64 -2.08
N ILE A 157 7.09 1.07 -2.15
CA ILE A 157 6.70 2.46 -2.44
C ILE A 157 5.78 2.98 -1.34
N LYS A 158 5.78 4.30 -1.15
CA LYS A 158 5.01 4.96 -0.09
C LYS A 158 4.18 6.12 -0.65
N PRO A 159 2.99 6.40 -0.08
CA PRO A 159 2.17 7.53 -0.49
C PRO A 159 2.68 8.88 0.05
N GLY A 160 3.59 8.85 1.03
CA GLY A 160 4.20 10.05 1.61
C GLY A 160 5.48 10.45 0.87
N MET A 161 5.52 11.68 0.40
CA MET A 161 6.67 12.30 -0.26
C MET A 161 7.34 13.28 0.70
N LEU A 162 8.59 12.99 1.08
CA LEU A 162 9.38 13.84 1.99
C LEU A 162 9.56 15.25 1.44
N LEU A 163 9.68 16.26 2.30
CA LEU A 163 9.92 17.65 1.85
C LEU A 163 11.23 17.83 1.06
N VAL A 164 12.16 16.89 1.21
CA VAL A 164 13.44 16.84 0.46
C VAL A 164 13.38 15.87 -0.73
N HIS A 165 12.19 15.37 -1.08
CA HIS A 165 12.03 14.41 -2.17
C HIS A 165 12.33 15.06 -3.54
N PRO A 166 13.17 14.47 -4.41
CA PRO A 166 13.52 15.06 -5.69
C PRO A 166 12.32 15.37 -6.61
N LEU A 167 11.25 14.59 -6.52
CA LEU A 167 10.04 14.76 -7.33
C LEU A 167 8.95 15.61 -6.64
N LEU A 168 9.21 16.17 -5.46
CA LEU A 168 8.17 16.83 -4.67
C LEU A 168 7.54 18.00 -5.43
N GLN A 169 8.37 18.91 -5.96
CA GLN A 169 7.90 20.10 -6.69
C GLN A 169 7.07 19.72 -7.93
N GLU A 170 7.54 18.73 -8.68
CA GLU A 170 6.80 18.23 -9.86
C GLU A 170 5.42 17.69 -9.49
N MET A 171 5.34 16.93 -8.38
CA MET A 171 4.06 16.39 -7.89
C MET A 171 3.15 17.49 -7.31
N GLU A 172 3.72 18.53 -6.70
CA GLU A 172 2.99 19.69 -6.21
C GLU A 172 2.42 20.51 -7.38
N ASP A 173 3.19 20.75 -8.42
CA ASP A 173 2.76 21.44 -9.66
C ASP A 173 1.62 20.69 -10.37
N LYS A 174 1.57 19.35 -10.22
CA LYS A 174 0.47 18.47 -10.70
C LYS A 174 -0.71 18.40 -9.72
N ASP A 175 -0.68 19.14 -8.62
CA ASP A 175 -1.71 19.16 -7.57
C ASP A 175 -2.11 17.77 -7.03
N MET A 176 -1.09 16.93 -6.74
CA MET A 176 -1.31 15.53 -6.38
C MET A 176 -1.56 15.29 -4.89
N PHE A 177 -1.40 16.30 -4.03
CA PHE A 177 -1.38 16.09 -2.57
C PHE A 177 -2.71 16.40 -1.89
N VAL A 178 -2.95 15.71 -0.76
CA VAL A 178 -3.97 16.06 0.23
C VAL A 178 -3.70 17.48 0.71
N LYS A 179 -4.75 18.32 0.77
CA LYS A 179 -4.63 19.70 1.22
C LYS A 179 -4.74 19.78 2.76
N ASP A 180 -4.21 20.84 3.33
CA ASP A 180 -4.48 21.16 4.73
C ASP A 180 -5.96 21.50 4.96
N SER A 181 -6.36 21.72 6.20
CA SER A 181 -7.75 22.02 6.55
C SER A 181 -8.27 23.36 5.98
N THR A 182 -7.36 24.25 5.54
CA THR A 182 -7.71 25.53 4.88
C THR A 182 -7.81 25.41 3.36
N GLU A 183 -7.37 24.28 2.79
CA GLU A 183 -7.28 23.99 1.35
C GLU A 183 -6.28 24.88 0.57
N GLU A 184 -5.44 25.63 1.28
CA GLU A 184 -4.49 26.58 0.66
C GLU A 184 -3.20 25.91 0.20
N LYS A 185 -2.73 24.89 0.92
CA LYS A 185 -1.44 24.23 0.68
C LYS A 185 -1.53 22.73 0.99
N PRO A 186 -0.54 21.92 0.58
CA PRO A 186 -0.48 20.52 0.97
C PRO A 186 -0.42 20.34 2.49
N GLY A 187 -1.19 19.37 2.99
CA GLY A 187 -1.20 18.97 4.39
C GLY A 187 0.06 18.19 4.75
N ILE A 188 0.63 18.49 5.92
CA ILE A 188 1.87 17.84 6.39
C ILE A 188 1.55 16.58 7.19
N GLY A 189 2.17 15.48 6.80
CA GLY A 189 2.31 14.27 7.60
C GLY A 189 3.72 14.14 8.17
N THR A 190 3.85 13.38 9.26
CA THR A 190 5.14 13.12 9.89
C THR A 190 5.26 11.64 10.22
N TRP A 191 6.29 10.99 9.70
CA TRP A 191 6.58 9.58 9.97
C TRP A 191 8.08 9.38 10.26
N TRP A 192 8.52 8.14 10.44
CA TRP A 192 9.91 7.82 10.77
C TRP A 192 10.95 8.40 9.77
N GLY A 193 10.57 8.60 8.50
CA GLY A 193 11.45 9.19 7.47
C GLY A 193 11.60 10.70 7.56
N GLY A 194 10.66 11.39 8.24
CA GLY A 194 10.62 12.85 8.34
C GLY A 194 9.25 13.44 8.09
N LYS A 195 9.20 14.69 7.66
CA LYS A 195 7.98 15.40 7.26
C LYS A 195 7.80 15.34 5.74
N GLY A 196 6.55 15.34 5.29
CA GLY A 196 6.24 15.35 3.87
C GLY A 196 4.76 15.50 3.57
N TYR A 197 4.42 15.45 2.30
CA TYR A 197 3.05 15.53 1.79
C TYR A 197 2.56 14.14 1.40
N PHE A 198 1.27 13.90 1.52
CA PHE A 198 0.64 12.63 1.18
C PHE A 198 -0.23 12.76 -0.07
N VAL A 199 -0.14 11.76 -0.94
CA VAL A 199 -0.83 11.74 -2.24
C VAL A 199 -2.33 11.58 -2.06
N ASP A 200 -3.13 12.39 -2.76
CA ASP A 200 -4.59 12.30 -2.81
C ASP A 200 -5.06 11.45 -3.99
N TYR A 201 -5.22 10.14 -3.78
CA TYR A 201 -5.69 9.21 -4.80
C TYR A 201 -7.19 9.37 -5.15
N THR A 202 -7.92 10.25 -4.47
CA THR A 202 -9.33 10.52 -4.81
C THR A 202 -9.49 11.41 -6.04
N LYS A 203 -8.38 11.96 -6.60
CA LYS A 203 -8.35 12.71 -7.87
C LYS A 203 -8.02 11.79 -9.03
N GLU A 204 -8.79 11.85 -10.11
CA GLU A 204 -8.51 11.08 -11.32
C GLU A 204 -7.14 11.46 -11.95
N SER A 205 -6.83 12.75 -11.99
CA SER A 205 -5.51 13.22 -12.48
C SER A 205 -4.35 12.65 -11.68
N THR A 206 -4.47 12.62 -10.35
CA THR A 206 -3.46 12.03 -9.47
C THR A 206 -3.28 10.54 -9.72
N ARG A 207 -4.38 9.80 -9.88
CA ARG A 207 -4.33 8.36 -10.20
C ARG A 207 -3.58 8.08 -11.50
N LYS A 208 -3.84 8.89 -12.54
CA LYS A 208 -3.12 8.78 -13.81
C LYS A 208 -1.62 9.00 -13.62
N HIS A 209 -1.22 10.10 -13.00
CA HIS A 209 0.20 10.41 -12.76
C HIS A 209 0.89 9.37 -11.86
N TRP A 210 0.18 8.84 -10.85
CA TRP A 210 0.74 7.79 -9.99
C TRP A 210 1.08 6.52 -10.78
N LYS A 211 0.21 6.08 -11.69
CA LYS A 211 0.49 4.96 -12.60
C LYS A 211 1.66 5.26 -13.54
N GLU A 212 1.77 6.49 -14.03
CA GLU A 212 2.92 6.92 -14.83
C GLU A 212 4.24 6.80 -14.04
N TYR A 213 4.29 7.24 -12.76
CA TYR A 213 5.48 7.08 -11.90
C TYR A 213 5.83 5.61 -11.67
N ILE A 214 4.84 4.75 -11.43
CA ILE A 214 5.05 3.30 -11.29
C ILE A 214 5.64 2.73 -12.59
N THR A 215 5.05 3.06 -13.72
CA THR A 215 5.48 2.55 -15.03
C THR A 215 6.90 2.97 -15.36
N GLU A 216 7.19 4.25 -15.26
CA GLU A 216 8.48 4.81 -15.66
C GLU A 216 9.63 4.36 -14.74
N ASN A 217 9.38 4.23 -13.43
CA ASN A 217 10.45 4.03 -12.47
C ASN A 217 10.58 2.59 -11.95
N LEU A 218 9.61 1.73 -12.23
CA LEU A 218 9.59 0.34 -11.76
C LEU A 218 9.32 -0.66 -12.91
N LEU A 219 8.18 -0.55 -13.59
CA LEU A 219 7.78 -1.56 -14.58
C LEU A 219 8.71 -1.61 -15.78
N LYS A 220 9.21 -0.47 -16.26
CA LYS A 220 10.19 -0.40 -17.35
C LYS A 220 11.53 -1.06 -17.01
N TYR A 221 11.86 -1.21 -15.73
CA TYR A 221 13.03 -1.96 -15.29
C TYR A 221 12.76 -3.48 -15.18
N GLY A 222 11.52 -3.95 -15.40
CA GLY A 222 11.17 -5.36 -15.34
C GLY A 222 10.51 -5.80 -14.03
N CYS A 223 10.06 -4.86 -13.21
CA CYS A 223 9.26 -5.11 -12.03
C CYS A 223 7.90 -5.70 -12.43
N GLU A 224 7.44 -6.74 -11.74
CA GLU A 224 6.15 -7.42 -11.99
C GLU A 224 5.22 -7.38 -10.75
N SER A 225 5.68 -6.79 -9.66
CA SER A 225 4.96 -6.73 -8.39
C SER A 225 5.34 -5.49 -7.61
N ILE A 226 4.48 -5.02 -6.71
CA ILE A 226 4.69 -3.79 -5.95
C ILE A 226 4.35 -4.02 -4.48
N TRP A 227 5.16 -3.45 -3.59
CA TRP A 227 4.86 -3.37 -2.17
C TRP A 227 4.43 -1.95 -1.79
N ASN A 228 3.12 -1.77 -1.58
CA ASN A 228 2.52 -0.54 -1.08
C ASN A 228 2.68 -0.48 0.45
N ASP A 229 3.50 0.42 0.93
CA ASP A 229 3.86 0.52 2.35
C ASP A 229 3.45 1.87 2.95
N ASN A 230 3.13 1.88 4.24
CA ASN A 230 2.63 3.06 4.97
C ASN A 230 1.37 3.69 4.34
N CYS A 231 0.48 2.86 3.79
CA CYS A 231 -0.74 3.30 3.12
C CYS A 231 -1.85 3.68 4.09
N GLU A 232 -1.68 3.49 5.37
CA GLU A 232 -2.66 3.76 6.41
C GLU A 232 -2.94 5.24 6.64
N TYR A 233 -2.07 6.15 6.19
CA TYR A 233 -2.17 7.61 6.36
C TYR A 233 -2.20 8.07 7.83
N ASP A 234 -1.79 7.23 8.78
CA ASP A 234 -1.75 7.57 10.19
C ASP A 234 -0.77 8.69 10.54
N SER A 235 0.20 8.91 9.67
CA SER A 235 1.15 10.02 9.74
C SER A 235 0.50 11.40 9.54
N MET A 236 -0.70 11.45 8.96
CA MET A 236 -1.50 12.68 8.85
C MET A 236 -2.37 12.82 10.09
N VAL A 237 -1.81 13.48 11.13
CA VAL A 237 -2.48 13.65 12.43
C VAL A 237 -3.65 14.63 12.37
N ASP A 238 -3.60 15.65 11.50
CA ASP A 238 -4.72 16.54 11.26
C ASP A 238 -5.77 15.81 10.41
N LYS A 239 -6.80 15.30 11.07
CA LYS A 239 -7.89 14.54 10.43
C LYS A 239 -8.79 15.43 9.55
N ASP A 240 -8.70 16.74 9.67
CA ASP A 240 -9.48 17.71 8.89
C ASP A 240 -8.81 18.11 7.58
N CYS A 241 -7.58 17.63 7.31
CA CYS A 241 -6.96 17.74 6.00
C CYS A 241 -7.91 17.28 4.89
N ARG A 242 -7.94 18.03 3.79
CA ARG A 242 -8.94 17.90 2.74
C ARG A 242 -8.49 17.01 1.59
N VAL A 243 -9.39 16.14 1.16
CA VAL A 243 -9.26 15.32 -0.04
C VAL A 243 -10.33 15.73 -1.06
N TYR A 244 -9.98 15.63 -2.34
CA TYR A 244 -10.84 16.09 -3.44
C TYR A 244 -12.13 15.28 -3.59
N PHE A 245 -12.05 13.97 -3.40
CA PHE A 245 -13.17 13.02 -3.48
C PHE A 245 -14.07 13.27 -4.69
N GLU A 246 -13.46 13.23 -5.90
CA GLU A 246 -14.16 13.43 -7.18
C GLU A 246 -14.99 14.74 -7.21
N GLY A 247 -14.47 15.80 -6.62
CA GLY A 247 -15.12 17.12 -6.55
C GLY A 247 -16.19 17.29 -5.47
N LYS A 248 -16.48 16.23 -4.71
CA LYS A 248 -17.45 16.30 -3.59
C LYS A 248 -16.84 16.86 -2.31
N GLY A 249 -15.52 16.73 -2.18
CA GLY A 249 -14.79 17.06 -0.97
C GLY A 249 -15.06 16.10 0.19
N SER A 250 -14.01 15.81 0.95
CA SER A 250 -14.09 15.03 2.19
C SER A 250 -12.86 15.34 3.06
N THR A 251 -12.69 14.64 4.17
CA THR A 251 -11.52 14.74 5.03
C THR A 251 -10.71 13.46 5.01
N ILE A 252 -9.40 13.59 5.28
CA ILE A 252 -8.53 12.42 5.40
C ILE A 252 -8.98 11.52 6.57
N GLY A 253 -9.51 12.10 7.64
CA GLY A 253 -10.04 11.34 8.76
C GLY A 253 -11.16 10.35 8.37
N THR A 254 -11.94 10.67 7.33
CA THR A 254 -12.99 9.79 6.81
C THR A 254 -12.46 8.88 5.70
N MET A 255 -11.50 9.34 4.88
CA MET A 255 -11.12 8.66 3.64
C MET A 255 -9.85 7.80 3.74
N LYS A 256 -9.19 7.71 4.90
CA LYS A 256 -7.99 6.87 5.09
C LYS A 256 -8.10 5.45 4.48
N PRO A 257 -9.15 4.65 4.78
CA PRO A 257 -9.23 3.29 4.25
C PRO A 257 -9.37 3.24 2.72
N VAL A 258 -9.98 4.28 2.14
CA VAL A 258 -10.12 4.40 0.68
C VAL A 258 -8.78 4.66 0.01
N MET A 259 -7.89 5.44 0.65
CA MET A 259 -6.55 5.73 0.11
C MET A 259 -5.72 4.45 -0.07
N SER A 260 -5.72 3.56 0.92
CA SER A 260 -5.02 2.27 0.84
C SER A 260 -5.54 1.41 -0.30
N ASN A 261 -6.87 1.30 -0.43
CA ASN A 261 -7.51 0.53 -1.49
C ASN A 261 -7.18 1.09 -2.87
N LEU A 262 -7.28 2.41 -3.05
CA LEU A 262 -6.95 3.06 -4.32
C LEU A 262 -5.47 2.88 -4.68
N MET A 263 -4.54 3.02 -3.74
CA MET A 263 -3.12 2.80 -4.00
C MET A 263 -2.83 1.37 -4.49
N CYS A 264 -3.45 0.36 -3.86
CA CYS A 264 -3.32 -1.04 -4.29
C CYS A 264 -3.94 -1.28 -5.66
N GLN A 265 -5.13 -0.73 -5.91
CA GLN A 265 -5.80 -0.81 -7.20
C GLN A 265 -4.92 -0.22 -8.30
N LEU A 266 -4.36 0.98 -8.09
CA LEU A 266 -3.49 1.65 -9.05
C LEU A 266 -2.20 0.87 -9.34
N SER A 267 -1.64 0.20 -8.33
CA SER A 267 -0.49 -0.68 -8.53
C SER A 267 -0.82 -1.86 -9.45
N ASN A 268 -1.97 -2.49 -9.25
CA ASN A 268 -2.42 -3.60 -10.09
C ASN A 268 -2.79 -3.11 -11.51
N GLU A 269 -3.55 -2.02 -11.63
CA GLU A 269 -3.89 -1.42 -12.91
C GLU A 269 -2.65 -1.03 -13.73
N ALA A 270 -1.63 -0.43 -13.09
CA ALA A 270 -0.39 -0.08 -13.77
C ALA A 270 0.32 -1.32 -14.34
N ILE A 271 0.36 -2.43 -13.59
CA ILE A 271 0.94 -3.69 -14.04
C ILE A 271 0.15 -4.26 -15.23
N GLU A 272 -1.19 -4.32 -15.15
CA GLU A 272 -2.06 -4.85 -16.20
C GLU A 272 -2.01 -4.01 -17.49
N GLU A 273 -1.99 -2.67 -17.34
CA GLU A 273 -1.87 -1.75 -18.47
C GLU A 273 -0.52 -1.85 -19.17
N TYR A 274 0.57 -2.09 -18.41
CA TYR A 274 1.93 -2.22 -18.95
C TYR A 274 2.16 -3.57 -19.61
N ASP A 275 1.73 -4.67 -18.99
CA ASP A 275 1.79 -6.01 -19.55
C ASP A 275 0.47 -6.78 -19.31
N PRO A 276 -0.44 -6.79 -20.29
CA PRO A 276 -1.72 -7.50 -20.15
C PRO A 276 -1.62 -9.01 -19.97
N ASN A 277 -0.44 -9.61 -20.15
CA ASN A 277 -0.20 -11.02 -19.90
C ASN A 277 0.34 -11.28 -18.49
N CYS A 278 0.77 -10.23 -17.78
CA CYS A 278 1.19 -10.32 -16.40
C CYS A 278 -0.04 -10.41 -15.49
N ARG A 279 -0.02 -11.36 -14.55
CA ARG A 279 -1.03 -11.42 -13.50
C ARG A 279 -0.57 -10.50 -12.37
N PRO A 280 -1.30 -9.39 -12.10
CA PRO A 280 -0.85 -8.42 -11.12
C PRO A 280 -0.74 -9.00 -9.72
N PHE A 281 0.27 -8.56 -8.99
CA PHE A 281 0.47 -8.89 -7.60
C PHE A 281 0.99 -7.66 -6.86
N SER A 282 0.26 -7.23 -5.85
CA SER A 282 0.72 -6.19 -4.94
C SER A 282 0.52 -6.59 -3.49
N VAL A 283 1.47 -6.23 -2.66
CA VAL A 283 1.40 -6.38 -1.21
C VAL A 283 1.09 -5.02 -0.61
N CYS A 284 0.18 -4.97 0.35
CA CYS A 284 -0.18 -3.73 1.04
C CYS A 284 0.07 -3.88 2.53
N ARG A 285 0.72 -2.87 3.12
CA ARG A 285 0.72 -2.67 4.54
C ARG A 285 -0.17 -1.47 4.89
N SER A 286 -1.37 -1.81 5.34
CA SER A 286 -2.38 -0.87 5.80
C SER A 286 -2.92 -1.43 7.11
N GLY A 287 -2.47 -0.88 8.21
CA GLY A 287 -2.66 -1.43 9.54
C GLY A 287 -3.95 -1.15 10.22
#